data_84fb920d29b11bed72d6ae3d9643d5ee
#
_entry.id   84fb920d29b11bed72d6ae3d9643d5ee
#
_cell.length_a   1.000
_cell.length_b   1.000
_cell.length_c   1.000
_cell.angle_alpha   90.00
_cell.angle_beta   90.00
_cell.angle_gamma   90.00
#
_symmetry.space_group_name_H-M   'P 1'
#
loop_
_entity.id
_entity.type
_entity.pdbx_description
1 polymer ?
#
loop_
_entity_poly.entity_id
_entity_poly.type
_entity_poly.pdbx_seq_one_letter_code
_entity_poly.pdbx_strand_id
1 'polypeptide(L)'
;MNKEALFCDGTRDYVIPPEPKENEKIVLRFRTAHNDEVNILTGGRNYAMWKTHCRGEFDYYEIVCQLGSEPFEYMFEIKKGEQICYYNRCGVCDHEETYYAFKIVPGFSTPEWAKGAVMYQIFVDRFYNGDPDNDVEDREYIYIGAPSTKIKDWDQMPAEMDVHNFYGGDLRGV
;
A
#
# COMPACT_ATOMS: atom_id res chain seq x y z
N MET A 1 -0.98 23.15 11.49
CA MET A 1 -0.92 21.68 11.57
C MET A 1 0.40 21.19 11.01
N ASN A 2 1.11 20.29 11.69
CA ASN A 2 2.33 19.64 11.16
C ASN A 2 1.96 18.34 10.44
N LYS A 3 1.83 18.40 9.10
CA LYS A 3 1.40 17.27 8.28
C LYS A 3 2.40 16.08 8.29
N GLU A 4 3.69 16.32 8.52
CA GLU A 4 4.73 15.28 8.58
C GLU A 4 4.65 14.40 9.85
N ALA A 5 4.01 14.92 10.90
CA ALA A 5 3.80 14.19 12.13
C ALA A 5 2.61 13.20 12.05
N LEU A 6 1.72 13.39 11.06
CA LEU A 6 0.54 12.55 10.86
C LEU A 6 0.96 11.20 10.31
N PHE A 7 0.56 10.11 10.99
CA PHE A 7 0.99 8.79 10.55
C PHE A 7 0.08 7.65 11.03
N CYS A 8 -0.25 6.77 10.12
CA CYS A 8 -0.80 5.44 10.31
C CYS A 8 -0.45 4.60 9.07
N ASP A 9 0.12 3.42 9.25
CA ASP A 9 0.49 2.52 8.16
C ASP A 9 -0.36 1.24 8.12
N GLY A 10 -1.35 1.13 9.02
CA GLY A 10 -2.22 -0.04 9.11
C GLY A 10 -1.54 -1.31 9.61
N THR A 11 -0.28 -1.24 10.07
CA THR A 11 0.43 -2.38 10.64
C THR A 11 -0.04 -2.71 12.07
N ARG A 12 0.54 -3.75 12.66
CA ARG A 12 0.24 -4.21 14.03
C ARG A 12 0.46 -3.15 15.12
N ASP A 13 1.19 -2.08 14.81
CA ASP A 13 1.40 -0.99 15.75
C ASP A 13 0.23 0.01 15.74
N TYR A 14 -0.59 -0.03 14.68
CA TYR A 14 -1.73 0.87 14.45
C TYR A 14 -3.09 0.14 14.36
N VAL A 15 -3.09 -1.18 14.14
CA VAL A 15 -4.29 -2.04 14.15
C VAL A 15 -4.04 -3.21 15.10
N ILE A 16 -4.79 -3.30 16.18
CA ILE A 16 -4.55 -4.26 17.25
C ILE A 16 -5.83 -5.04 17.58
N PRO A 17 -5.89 -6.35 17.33
CA PRO A 17 -4.89 -7.18 16.66
C PRO A 17 -4.78 -6.89 15.15
N PRO A 18 -3.63 -7.19 14.50
CA PRO A 18 -3.41 -6.86 13.08
C PRO A 18 -4.19 -7.74 12.10
N GLU A 19 -4.58 -8.92 12.51
CA GLU A 19 -5.40 -9.88 11.74
C GLU A 19 -6.63 -10.27 12.59
N PRO A 20 -7.62 -9.35 12.71
CA PRO A 20 -8.76 -9.57 13.59
C PRO A 20 -9.72 -10.61 13.01
N LYS A 21 -10.36 -11.34 13.90
CA LYS A 21 -11.45 -12.25 13.56
C LYS A 21 -12.75 -11.51 13.31
N GLU A 22 -13.70 -12.20 12.70
CA GLU A 22 -15.08 -11.70 12.62
C GLU A 22 -15.63 -11.43 14.04
N ASN A 23 -16.40 -10.36 14.16
CA ASN A 23 -17.03 -9.91 15.39
C ASN A 23 -16.04 -9.63 16.56
N GLU A 24 -14.78 -9.36 16.23
CA GLU A 24 -13.77 -9.00 17.24
C GLU A 24 -13.72 -7.48 17.44
N LYS A 25 -13.31 -7.07 18.63
CA LYS A 25 -12.97 -5.68 18.94
C LYS A 25 -11.52 -5.41 18.54
N ILE A 26 -11.31 -4.29 17.90
CA ILE A 26 -9.96 -3.81 17.55
C ILE A 26 -9.69 -2.45 18.17
N VAL A 27 -8.42 -2.14 18.37
CA VAL A 27 -7.94 -0.80 18.65
C VAL A 27 -7.30 -0.25 17.38
N LEU A 28 -7.78 0.90 16.94
CA LEU A 28 -7.14 1.67 15.89
C LEU A 28 -6.35 2.81 16.53
N ARG A 29 -5.12 3.02 16.06
CA ARG A 29 -4.20 4.04 16.55
C ARG A 29 -3.85 5.01 15.44
N PHE A 30 -3.61 6.27 15.83
CA PHE A 30 -3.13 7.32 14.93
C PHE A 30 -2.10 8.19 15.65
N ARG A 31 -1.07 8.63 14.96
CA ARG A 31 -0.03 9.53 15.47
C ARG A 31 -0.18 10.93 14.88
N THR A 32 -0.02 11.95 15.73
CA THR A 32 -0.03 13.38 15.32
C THR A 32 1.09 14.16 15.98
N ALA A 33 1.21 15.45 15.63
CA ALA A 33 1.89 16.44 16.46
C ALA A 33 1.02 16.77 17.70
N HIS A 34 1.60 17.53 18.64
CA HIS A 34 0.86 17.95 19.83
C HIS A 34 -0.32 18.88 19.50
N ASN A 35 -1.38 18.73 20.28
CA ASN A 35 -2.59 19.55 20.24
C ASN A 35 -3.40 19.48 18.93
N ASP A 36 -3.35 18.38 18.22
CA ASP A 36 -4.31 18.08 17.18
C ASP A 36 -5.51 17.33 17.76
N GLU A 37 -6.64 17.33 17.06
CA GLU A 37 -7.81 16.50 17.35
C GLU A 37 -7.95 15.48 16.23
N VAL A 38 -8.28 14.24 16.58
CA VAL A 38 -8.39 13.15 15.60
C VAL A 38 -9.75 12.50 15.70
N ASN A 39 -10.39 12.35 14.54
CA ASN A 39 -11.60 11.56 14.37
C ASN A 39 -11.33 10.42 13.40
N ILE A 40 -11.99 9.29 13.58
CA ILE A 40 -12.12 8.26 12.57
C ILE A 40 -13.42 8.44 11.79
N LEU A 41 -13.33 8.33 10.47
CA LEU A 41 -14.47 8.32 9.56
C LEU A 41 -14.70 6.89 9.10
N THR A 42 -15.88 6.36 9.37
CA THR A 42 -16.30 5.03 8.95
C THR A 42 -17.81 4.95 8.82
N GLY A 43 -18.31 4.23 7.80
CA GLY A 43 -19.74 4.09 7.56
C GLY A 43 -20.49 5.43 7.42
N GLY A 44 -19.84 6.46 6.88
CA GLY A 44 -20.41 7.81 6.72
C GLY A 44 -20.58 8.59 8.03
N ARG A 45 -19.88 8.21 9.10
CA ARG A 45 -19.94 8.86 10.42
C ARG A 45 -18.55 9.16 10.94
N ASN A 46 -18.45 10.20 11.78
CA ASN A 46 -17.23 10.61 12.48
C ASN A 46 -17.32 10.20 13.94
N TYR A 47 -16.23 9.63 14.46
CA TYR A 47 -16.10 9.27 15.88
C TYR A 47 -14.78 9.82 16.40
N ALA A 48 -14.84 10.55 17.53
CA ALA A 48 -13.66 11.11 18.17
C ALA A 48 -12.75 9.99 18.71
N MET A 49 -11.46 10.15 18.48
CA MET A 49 -10.42 9.30 19.06
C MET A 49 -9.89 9.94 20.36
N TRP A 50 -9.40 9.10 21.27
CA TRP A 50 -8.90 9.54 22.58
C TRP A 50 -7.38 9.60 22.55
N LYS A 51 -6.81 10.70 23.00
CA LYS A 51 -5.37 10.79 23.23
C LYS A 51 -4.98 9.87 24.39
N THR A 52 -4.13 8.89 24.13
CA THR A 52 -3.74 7.88 25.10
C THR A 52 -2.37 8.14 25.72
N HIS A 53 -1.40 8.61 24.93
CA HIS A 53 -0.05 8.92 25.42
C HIS A 53 0.68 9.88 24.48
N CYS A 54 1.83 10.36 24.97
CA CYS A 54 2.79 11.14 24.20
C CYS A 54 4.13 10.41 24.15
N ARG A 55 4.84 10.52 23.04
CA ARG A 55 6.21 10.03 22.93
C ARG A 55 7.05 11.02 22.12
N GLY A 56 7.97 11.71 22.81
CA GLY A 56 8.73 12.81 22.19
C GLY A 56 7.79 13.92 21.74
N GLU A 57 7.86 14.29 20.47
CA GLU A 57 7.06 15.35 19.85
C GLU A 57 5.70 14.86 19.30
N PHE A 58 5.32 13.61 19.57
CA PHE A 58 4.13 12.99 19.01
C PHE A 58 3.09 12.66 20.08
N ASP A 59 1.83 12.89 19.72
CA ASP A 59 0.64 12.42 20.41
C ASP A 59 0.08 11.18 19.72
N TYR A 60 -0.39 10.22 20.50
CA TYR A 60 -1.03 9.00 20.00
C TYR A 60 -2.49 8.97 20.44
N TYR A 61 -3.35 8.74 19.46
CA TYR A 61 -4.80 8.65 19.63
C TYR A 61 -5.26 7.24 19.34
N GLU A 62 -6.24 6.77 20.10
CA GLU A 62 -6.81 5.43 19.94
C GLU A 62 -8.33 5.47 19.98
N ILE A 63 -8.93 4.48 19.32
CA ILE A 63 -10.35 4.19 19.41
C ILE A 63 -10.56 2.69 19.36
N VAL A 64 -11.53 2.20 20.11
CA VAL A 64 -11.99 0.80 20.06
C VAL A 64 -13.15 0.71 19.08
N CYS A 65 -13.00 -0.13 18.06
CA CYS A 65 -14.05 -0.41 17.08
C CYS A 65 -14.52 -1.86 17.23
N GLN A 66 -15.85 -2.08 17.11
CA GLN A 66 -16.42 -3.41 16.99
C GLN A 66 -16.52 -3.78 15.53
N LEU A 67 -15.85 -4.85 15.10
CA LEU A 67 -16.00 -5.38 13.75
C LEU A 67 -17.27 -6.24 13.63
N GLY A 68 -17.76 -6.40 12.40
CA GLY A 68 -18.70 -7.42 11.99
C GLY A 68 -18.00 -8.51 11.18
N SER A 69 -18.73 -9.12 10.21
CA SER A 69 -18.19 -10.04 9.20
C SER A 69 -17.79 -9.33 7.91
N GLU A 70 -18.34 -8.14 7.67
CA GLU A 70 -18.09 -7.38 6.46
C GLU A 70 -16.78 -6.58 6.55
N PRO A 71 -16.15 -6.25 5.41
CA PRO A 71 -14.99 -5.37 5.39
C PRO A 71 -15.24 -4.04 6.09
N PHE A 72 -14.32 -3.64 6.95
CA PHE A 72 -14.38 -2.40 7.71
C PHE A 72 -13.45 -1.37 7.05
N GLU A 73 -14.06 -0.33 6.47
CA GLU A 73 -13.32 0.75 5.81
C GLU A 73 -13.31 1.99 6.70
N TYR A 74 -12.14 2.65 6.77
CA TYR A 74 -11.95 3.83 7.60
C TYR A 74 -10.86 4.75 7.07
N MET A 75 -10.93 6.00 7.47
CA MET A 75 -9.90 7.02 7.29
C MET A 75 -9.91 7.96 8.49
N PHE A 76 -8.98 8.89 8.56
CA PHE A 76 -8.91 9.82 9.67
C PHE A 76 -9.16 11.25 9.21
N GLU A 77 -9.82 12.04 10.07
CA GLU A 77 -9.95 13.49 9.98
C GLU A 77 -9.14 14.09 11.13
N ILE A 78 -8.27 15.01 10.79
CA ILE A 78 -7.41 15.68 11.77
C ILE A 78 -7.72 17.18 11.79
N LYS A 79 -7.94 17.73 12.98
CA LYS A 79 -8.28 19.14 13.19
C LYS A 79 -7.26 19.82 14.09
N LYS A 80 -6.95 21.07 13.75
CA LYS A 80 -6.18 21.98 14.61
C LYS A 80 -6.68 23.39 14.44
N GLY A 81 -7.49 23.85 15.38
CA GLY A 81 -8.25 25.09 15.23
C GLY A 81 -9.14 25.04 13.99
N GLU A 82 -8.99 25.98 13.07
CA GLU A 82 -9.77 26.01 11.82
C GLU A 82 -9.21 25.13 10.70
N GLN A 83 -8.01 24.55 10.87
CA GLN A 83 -7.39 23.71 9.87
C GLN A 83 -7.94 22.29 9.96
N ILE A 84 -8.34 21.73 8.82
CA ILE A 84 -8.80 20.34 8.69
C ILE A 84 -8.01 19.68 7.57
N CYS A 85 -7.57 18.46 7.78
CA CYS A 85 -7.10 17.58 6.73
C CYS A 85 -7.53 16.14 7.01
N TYR A 86 -7.34 15.28 6.02
CA TYR A 86 -7.70 13.87 6.10
C TYR A 86 -6.44 13.00 5.91
N TYR A 87 -6.54 11.76 6.35
CA TYR A 87 -5.46 10.80 6.18
C TYR A 87 -6.03 9.42 5.81
N ASN A 88 -5.54 8.87 4.73
CA ASN A 88 -5.89 7.55 4.22
C ASN A 88 -4.62 6.75 3.89
N ARG A 89 -4.74 5.59 3.23
CA ARG A 89 -3.59 4.74 2.88
C ARG A 89 -2.57 5.39 1.93
N CYS A 90 -2.92 6.48 1.26
CA CYS A 90 -2.01 7.27 0.43
C CYS A 90 -1.34 8.41 1.20
N GLY A 91 -1.67 8.59 2.49
CA GLY A 91 -1.15 9.66 3.33
C GLY A 91 -2.14 10.82 3.51
N VAL A 92 -1.59 12.03 3.66
CA VAL A 92 -2.38 13.25 3.93
C VAL A 92 -3.07 13.74 2.66
N CYS A 93 -4.36 14.06 2.76
CA CYS A 93 -5.16 14.69 1.70
C CYS A 93 -6.00 15.85 2.26
N ASP A 94 -6.37 16.78 1.39
CA ASP A 94 -7.08 18.02 1.79
C ASP A 94 -8.61 17.86 1.74
N HIS A 95 -9.12 16.71 1.28
CA HIS A 95 -10.55 16.39 1.21
C HIS A 95 -10.79 14.92 1.56
N GLU A 96 -12.02 14.57 1.86
CA GLU A 96 -12.44 13.21 2.13
C GLU A 96 -12.38 12.38 0.84
N GLU A 97 -11.37 11.48 0.75
CA GLU A 97 -11.14 10.60 -0.39
C GLU A 97 -11.28 9.14 0.03
N THR A 98 -12.52 8.65 -0.03
CA THR A 98 -12.89 7.33 0.47
C THR A 98 -12.38 6.17 -0.39
N TYR A 99 -12.07 6.42 -1.67
CA TYR A 99 -11.49 5.38 -2.54
C TYR A 99 -10.16 4.82 -2.00
N TYR A 100 -9.41 5.64 -1.29
CA TYR A 100 -8.16 5.26 -0.65
C TYR A 100 -8.29 4.99 0.84
N ALA A 101 -9.49 4.75 1.36
CA ALA A 101 -9.67 4.38 2.76
C ALA A 101 -8.85 3.14 3.15
N PHE A 102 -8.41 3.07 4.39
CA PHE A 102 -7.90 1.83 4.97
C PHE A 102 -9.00 0.78 5.00
N LYS A 103 -8.63 -0.48 4.84
CA LYS A 103 -9.58 -1.58 4.80
C LYS A 103 -9.09 -2.75 5.64
N ILE A 104 -9.91 -3.18 6.58
CA ILE A 104 -9.72 -4.39 7.36
C ILE A 104 -10.73 -5.42 6.88
N VAL A 105 -10.28 -6.63 6.58
CA VAL A 105 -11.12 -7.77 6.21
C VAL A 105 -11.12 -8.74 7.40
N PRO A 106 -12.19 -8.76 8.22
CA PRO A 106 -12.27 -9.64 9.38
C PRO A 106 -12.18 -11.11 8.96
N GLY A 107 -11.46 -11.91 9.74
CA GLY A 107 -11.23 -13.32 9.44
C GLY A 107 -10.17 -13.60 8.38
N PHE A 108 -9.63 -12.58 7.70
CA PHE A 108 -8.48 -12.75 6.83
C PHE A 108 -7.21 -12.94 7.66
N SER A 109 -6.41 -13.93 7.32
CA SER A 109 -5.09 -14.13 7.91
C SER A 109 -4.06 -14.44 6.83
N THR A 110 -2.89 -13.82 6.95
CA THR A 110 -1.75 -14.12 6.09
C THR A 110 -1.19 -15.49 6.42
N PRO A 111 -0.97 -16.38 5.44
CA PRO A 111 -0.32 -17.67 5.69
C PRO A 111 1.03 -17.49 6.39
N GLU A 112 1.34 -18.36 7.36
CA GLU A 112 2.57 -18.24 8.16
C GLU A 112 3.85 -18.25 7.32
N TRP A 113 3.87 -19.00 6.21
CA TRP A 113 5.02 -19.06 5.30
C TRP A 113 5.28 -17.72 4.58
N ALA A 114 4.27 -16.86 4.43
CA ALA A 114 4.40 -15.56 3.77
C ALA A 114 4.81 -14.44 4.74
N LYS A 115 4.63 -14.66 6.07
CA LYS A 115 5.01 -13.67 7.09
C LYS A 115 6.52 -13.57 7.19
N GLY A 116 7.05 -12.38 6.86
CA GLY A 116 8.50 -12.13 6.85
C GLY A 116 9.27 -12.77 5.69
N ALA A 117 8.57 -13.34 4.70
CA ALA A 117 9.22 -13.88 3.51
C ALA A 117 9.87 -12.77 2.69
N VAL A 118 11.06 -13.04 2.19
CA VAL A 118 11.73 -12.21 1.19
C VAL A 118 11.36 -12.75 -0.18
N MET A 119 10.76 -11.91 -1.02
CA MET A 119 10.39 -12.26 -2.39
C MET A 119 11.32 -11.53 -3.35
N TYR A 120 11.83 -12.26 -4.34
CA TYR A 120 12.61 -11.69 -5.43
C TYR A 120 11.85 -11.94 -6.75
N GLN A 121 11.41 -10.85 -7.38
CA GLN A 121 10.72 -10.91 -8.67
C GLN A 121 11.74 -10.77 -9.79
N ILE A 122 11.77 -11.74 -10.70
CA ILE A 122 12.62 -11.74 -11.89
C ILE A 122 11.73 -11.43 -13.10
N PHE A 123 12.05 -10.34 -13.81
CA PHE A 123 11.49 -10.06 -15.11
C PHE A 123 12.37 -10.78 -16.15
N VAL A 124 11.99 -11.99 -16.53
CA VAL A 124 12.82 -12.98 -17.21
C VAL A 124 13.49 -12.42 -18.45
N ASP A 125 12.74 -11.76 -19.34
CA ASP A 125 13.22 -11.17 -20.59
C ASP A 125 14.40 -10.17 -20.39
N ARG A 126 14.50 -9.57 -19.22
CA ARG A 126 15.49 -8.53 -18.90
C ARG A 126 16.45 -8.91 -17.78
N PHE A 127 16.56 -10.21 -17.47
CA PHE A 127 17.42 -10.69 -16.40
C PHE A 127 18.76 -11.20 -16.93
N TYR A 128 18.74 -12.24 -17.77
CA TYR A 128 19.93 -12.78 -18.41
C TYR A 128 19.52 -13.67 -19.57
N ASN A 129 20.22 -13.53 -20.73
CA ASN A 129 20.04 -14.40 -21.89
C ASN A 129 20.94 -15.63 -21.74
N GLY A 130 20.36 -16.78 -21.39
CA GLY A 130 21.07 -18.05 -21.22
C GLY A 130 21.10 -18.92 -22.46
N ASP A 131 20.28 -18.61 -23.47
CA ASP A 131 20.15 -19.37 -24.73
C ASP A 131 19.72 -18.45 -25.88
N PRO A 132 20.67 -17.83 -26.59
CA PRO A 132 20.36 -16.92 -27.69
C PRO A 132 19.57 -17.52 -28.87
N ASP A 133 19.49 -18.85 -28.95
CA ASP A 133 18.77 -19.53 -30.04
C ASP A 133 17.24 -19.46 -29.87
N ASN A 134 16.76 -19.09 -28.69
CA ASN A 134 15.33 -18.93 -28.40
C ASN A 134 14.84 -17.47 -28.36
N ASP A 135 15.70 -16.52 -28.70
CA ASP A 135 15.36 -15.09 -28.70
C ASP A 135 14.20 -14.80 -29.65
N VAL A 136 13.33 -13.85 -29.19
CA VAL A 136 12.30 -13.29 -30.05
C VAL A 136 12.94 -12.43 -31.16
N GLU A 137 12.64 -12.72 -32.42
CA GLU A 137 13.17 -11.98 -33.55
C GLU A 137 12.33 -10.76 -33.93
N ASP A 138 12.94 -9.86 -34.68
CA ASP A 138 12.26 -8.67 -35.20
C ASP A 138 11.04 -9.06 -36.05
N ARG A 139 9.86 -8.55 -35.67
CA ARG A 139 8.58 -8.78 -36.36
C ARG A 139 8.11 -10.24 -36.38
N GLU A 140 8.58 -11.03 -35.45
CA GLU A 140 8.18 -12.44 -35.34
C GLU A 140 6.68 -12.58 -35.06
N TYR A 141 6.13 -11.67 -34.24
CA TYR A 141 4.70 -11.61 -33.98
C TYR A 141 4.24 -10.18 -33.63
N ILE A 142 2.93 -9.99 -33.53
CA ILE A 142 2.33 -8.73 -33.09
C ILE A 142 1.97 -8.84 -31.61
N TYR A 143 2.47 -7.93 -30.80
CA TYR A 143 2.16 -7.79 -29.39
C TYR A 143 1.58 -6.42 -29.11
N ILE A 144 0.39 -6.35 -28.47
CA ILE A 144 -0.32 -5.11 -28.15
C ILE A 144 -0.36 -4.12 -29.35
N GLY A 145 -0.72 -4.64 -30.54
CA GLY A 145 -0.97 -3.83 -31.73
C GLY A 145 0.26 -3.37 -32.51
N ALA A 146 1.48 -3.76 -32.12
CA ALA A 146 2.70 -3.48 -32.87
C ALA A 146 3.60 -4.72 -32.97
N PRO A 147 4.49 -4.79 -33.99
CA PRO A 147 5.40 -5.92 -34.15
C PRO A 147 6.46 -5.95 -33.04
N SER A 148 6.89 -7.18 -32.69
CA SER A 148 8.03 -7.41 -31.79
C SER A 148 9.32 -6.82 -32.36
N THR A 149 10.19 -6.34 -31.47
CA THR A 149 11.51 -5.81 -31.78
C THR A 149 12.55 -6.48 -30.91
N LYS A 150 13.57 -7.06 -31.51
CA LYS A 150 14.72 -7.65 -30.78
C LYS A 150 15.70 -6.55 -30.40
N ILE A 151 15.99 -6.38 -29.14
CA ILE A 151 17.03 -5.49 -28.66
C ILE A 151 18.39 -6.16 -28.80
N LYS A 152 19.30 -5.52 -29.52
CA LYS A 152 20.65 -6.04 -29.81
C LYS A 152 21.69 -5.61 -28.77
N ASP A 153 21.46 -4.48 -28.14
CA ASP A 153 22.31 -3.93 -27.09
C ASP A 153 21.65 -4.21 -25.73
N TRP A 154 22.17 -5.20 -25.03
CA TRP A 154 21.68 -5.59 -23.70
C TRP A 154 21.71 -4.43 -22.69
N ASP A 155 22.68 -3.54 -22.82
CA ASP A 155 22.88 -2.41 -21.91
C ASP A 155 21.99 -1.19 -22.27
N GLN A 156 21.19 -1.29 -23.35
CA GLN A 156 20.25 -0.25 -23.72
C GLN A 156 19.19 -0.08 -22.62
N MET A 157 19.05 1.15 -22.13
CA MET A 157 17.99 1.48 -21.17
C MET A 157 16.61 1.30 -21.78
N PRO A 158 15.67 0.61 -21.06
CA PRO A 158 14.29 0.51 -21.50
C PRO A 158 13.64 1.88 -21.67
N ALA A 159 12.88 2.06 -22.75
CA ALA A 159 12.10 3.25 -22.96
C ALA A 159 10.80 3.24 -22.13
N GLU A 160 10.16 4.39 -21.99
CA GLU A 160 8.82 4.47 -21.42
C GLU A 160 7.84 3.64 -22.27
N MET A 161 6.98 2.85 -21.63
CA MET A 161 6.03 1.95 -22.31
C MET A 161 6.68 0.96 -23.29
N ASP A 162 7.84 0.43 -22.93
CA ASP A 162 8.69 -0.46 -23.71
C ASP A 162 8.16 -1.91 -23.74
N VAL A 163 6.93 -2.08 -24.28
CA VAL A 163 6.22 -3.35 -24.28
C VAL A 163 6.45 -4.21 -25.54
N HIS A 164 7.05 -3.64 -26.57
CA HIS A 164 7.31 -4.33 -27.84
C HIS A 164 8.76 -4.80 -27.99
N ASN A 165 9.64 -4.36 -27.11
CA ASN A 165 11.06 -4.64 -27.13
C ASN A 165 11.39 -5.86 -26.27
N PHE A 166 12.07 -6.83 -26.88
CA PHE A 166 12.49 -8.08 -26.27
C PHE A 166 14.01 -8.12 -26.17
N TYR A 167 14.50 -8.40 -24.98
CA TYR A 167 15.94 -8.41 -24.65
C TYR A 167 16.53 -9.82 -24.70
N GLY A 168 15.67 -10.86 -24.81
CA GLY A 168 16.10 -12.23 -24.97
C GLY A 168 16.43 -12.96 -23.68
N GLY A 169 16.15 -12.38 -22.52
CA GLY A 169 16.28 -13.13 -21.26
C GLY A 169 15.32 -14.31 -21.21
N ASP A 170 15.79 -15.44 -20.66
CA ASP A 170 15.08 -16.71 -20.66
C ASP A 170 15.18 -17.46 -19.31
N LEU A 171 14.44 -18.58 -19.17
CA LEU A 171 14.47 -19.41 -17.97
C LEU A 171 15.81 -20.11 -17.73
N ARG A 172 16.64 -20.28 -18.77
CA ARG A 172 18.00 -20.81 -18.63
C ARG A 172 18.95 -19.79 -18.04
N GLY A 173 18.63 -18.50 -18.23
CA GLY A 173 19.37 -17.38 -17.64
C GLY A 173 19.01 -17.11 -16.17
N VAL A 174 17.87 -17.61 -15.69
CA VAL A 174 17.43 -17.52 -14.29
C VAL A 174 18.03 -18.62 -13.45
#